data_36e13a8ce6e78ec769c4d1d39303cc97
#
_entry.id   36e13a8ce6e78ec769c4d1d39303cc97
#
_cell.length_a   1.000
_cell.length_b   1.000
_cell.length_c   1.000
_cell.angle_alpha   90.00
_cell.angle_beta   90.00
_cell.angle_gamma   90.00
#
_symmetry.space_group_name_H-M   'P 1'
#
loop_
_entity.id
_entity.type
_entity.pdbx_description
1 polymer ?
#
loop_
_entity_poly.entity_id
_entity_poly.type
_entity_poly.pdbx_seq_one_letter_code
_entity_poly.pdbx_strand_id
1 'polypeptide(L)'
;MAGQQAEEALSEAAGLLERAGARYELAVALADLGVHLLRAGRRRDAQEPLRRALDLAQRTGAAPLAERARRELLATGARPRRSAVTGPDALTSAERQVAGLAADGLSNRQIAQHLFITQATVETHLRHAFRKLGITARADLKTGLAG
;
A
#
# COMPACT_ATOMS: atom_id res chain seq x y z
N MET A 1 -18.84 14.68 25.24
CA MET A 1 -17.96 14.38 26.40
C MET A 1 -17.28 13.02 26.23
N ALA A 2 -17.99 11.91 26.20
CA ALA A 2 -17.38 10.58 26.00
C ALA A 2 -16.66 10.43 24.65
N GLY A 3 -17.17 11.02 23.60
CA GLY A 3 -16.54 10.99 22.28
C GLY A 3 -15.19 11.72 22.21
N GLN A 4 -15.05 12.83 22.90
CA GLN A 4 -13.82 13.60 22.93
C GLN A 4 -12.72 12.89 23.72
N GLN A 5 -13.08 12.25 24.83
CA GLN A 5 -12.15 11.43 25.62
C GLN A 5 -11.64 10.22 24.82
N ALA A 6 -12.51 9.58 24.03
CA ALA A 6 -12.11 8.48 23.17
C ALA A 6 -11.14 8.94 22.05
N GLU A 7 -11.39 10.10 21.46
CA GLU A 7 -10.51 10.70 20.46
C GLU A 7 -9.12 11.02 21.05
N GLU A 8 -9.08 11.65 22.20
CA GLU A 8 -7.83 11.98 22.90
C GLU A 8 -7.03 10.71 23.23
N ALA A 9 -7.70 9.67 23.75
CA ALA A 9 -7.06 8.40 24.08
C ALA A 9 -6.49 7.69 22.84
N LEU A 10 -7.22 7.68 21.72
CA LEU A 10 -6.77 7.09 20.46
C LEU A 10 -5.60 7.89 19.86
N SER A 11 -5.63 9.20 19.93
CA SER A 11 -4.55 10.08 19.46
C SER A 11 -3.28 9.91 20.30
N GLU A 12 -3.42 9.82 21.61
CA GLU A 12 -2.30 9.57 22.52
C GLU A 12 -1.69 8.19 22.29
N ALA A 13 -2.52 7.15 22.16
CA ALA A 13 -2.08 5.79 21.83
C ALA A 13 -1.31 5.76 20.51
N ALA A 14 -1.80 6.42 19.47
CA ALA A 14 -1.09 6.52 18.18
C ALA A 14 0.28 7.19 18.34
N GLY A 15 0.37 8.26 19.09
CA GLY A 15 1.65 8.93 19.38
C GLY A 15 2.65 8.04 20.13
N LEU A 16 2.19 7.28 21.11
CA LEU A 16 3.02 6.32 21.86
C LEU A 16 3.52 5.19 20.96
N LEU A 17 2.64 4.62 20.15
CA LEU A 17 2.96 3.52 19.23
C LEU A 17 3.93 3.97 18.11
N GLU A 18 3.81 5.20 17.65
CA GLU A 18 4.74 5.79 16.68
C GLU A 18 6.15 5.89 17.26
N ARG A 19 6.28 6.40 18.49
CA ARG A 19 7.57 6.47 19.19
C ARG A 19 8.16 5.09 19.49
N ALA A 20 7.32 4.10 19.76
CA ALA A 20 7.73 2.72 19.98
C ALA A 20 8.10 1.96 18.72
N GLY A 21 7.81 2.51 17.53
CA GLY A 21 8.04 1.83 16.26
C GLY A 21 7.08 0.65 16.00
N ALA A 22 6.00 0.55 16.74
CA ALA A 22 5.00 -0.51 16.65
C ALA A 22 4.05 -0.25 15.47
N ARG A 23 4.50 -0.54 14.26
CA ARG A 23 3.85 -0.14 13.01
C ARG A 23 2.46 -0.74 12.80
N TYR A 24 2.29 -2.02 13.12
CA TYR A 24 1.01 -2.68 12.97
C TYR A 24 -0.03 -2.12 13.96
N GLU A 25 0.33 -2.03 15.22
CA GLU A 25 -0.52 -1.49 16.28
C GLU A 25 -0.85 -0.02 16.03
N LEU A 26 0.10 0.75 15.51
CA LEU A 26 -0.12 2.12 15.05
C LEU A 26 -1.16 2.17 13.93
N ALA A 27 -1.07 1.28 12.95
CA ALA A 27 -2.06 1.21 11.88
C ALA A 27 -3.46 0.90 12.41
N VAL A 28 -3.59 0.00 13.38
CA VAL A 28 -4.86 -0.31 14.04
C VAL A 28 -5.40 0.92 14.78
N ALA A 29 -4.58 1.59 15.59
CA ALA A 29 -4.99 2.78 16.35
C ALA A 29 -5.45 3.92 15.43
N LEU A 30 -4.74 4.15 14.33
CA LEU A 30 -5.10 5.16 13.33
C LEU A 30 -6.40 4.82 12.60
N ALA A 31 -6.62 3.54 12.28
CA ALA A 31 -7.88 3.09 11.68
C ALA A 31 -9.06 3.31 12.64
N ASP A 32 -8.89 2.97 13.91
CA ASP A 32 -9.90 3.18 14.95
C ASP A 32 -10.20 4.66 15.17
N LEU A 33 -9.16 5.52 15.17
CA LEU A 33 -9.33 6.97 15.23
C LEU A 33 -10.13 7.50 14.05
N GLY A 34 -9.80 7.05 12.84
CA GLY A 34 -10.52 7.43 11.63
C GLY A 34 -12.00 7.04 11.67
N VAL A 35 -12.31 5.82 12.11
CA VAL A 35 -13.70 5.35 12.30
C VAL A 35 -14.43 6.17 13.34
N HIS A 36 -13.76 6.49 14.44
CA HIS A 36 -14.33 7.35 15.49
C HIS A 36 -14.73 8.74 14.94
N LEU A 37 -13.82 9.36 14.18
CA LEU A 37 -14.06 10.66 13.55
C LEU A 37 -15.19 10.61 12.52
N LEU A 38 -15.28 9.51 11.75
CA LEU A 38 -16.40 9.29 10.81
C LEU A 38 -17.75 9.23 11.52
N ARG A 39 -17.83 8.49 12.63
CA ARG A 39 -19.05 8.40 13.45
C ARG A 39 -19.45 9.73 14.06
N ALA A 40 -18.47 10.59 14.34
CA ALA A 40 -18.70 11.97 14.79
C ALA A 40 -19.06 12.94 13.66
N GLY A 41 -19.20 12.46 12.41
CA GLY A 41 -19.50 13.29 11.24
C GLY A 41 -18.33 14.11 10.71
N ARG A 42 -17.13 13.94 11.28
CA ARG A 42 -15.93 14.69 10.94
C ARG A 42 -15.14 14.00 9.81
N ARG A 43 -15.77 13.93 8.62
CA ARG A 43 -15.25 13.20 7.45
C ARG A 43 -13.86 13.68 7.00
N ARG A 44 -13.64 14.98 6.98
CA ARG A 44 -12.33 15.54 6.56
C ARG A 44 -11.21 15.16 7.52
N ASP A 45 -11.47 15.23 8.80
CA ASP A 45 -10.50 14.93 9.85
C ASP A 45 -10.16 13.42 9.88
N ALA A 46 -11.12 12.57 9.52
CA ALA A 46 -10.92 11.13 9.42
C ALA A 46 -9.97 10.71 8.29
N GLN A 47 -9.81 11.53 7.26
CA GLN A 47 -9.02 11.16 6.07
C GLN A 47 -7.54 10.93 6.36
N GLU A 48 -6.93 11.78 7.16
CA GLU A 48 -5.50 11.68 7.45
C GLU A 48 -5.14 10.42 8.24
N PRO A 49 -5.79 10.12 9.40
CA PRO A 49 -5.51 8.88 10.11
C PRO A 49 -5.80 7.64 9.26
N LEU A 50 -6.84 7.63 8.44
CA LEU A 50 -7.15 6.49 7.58
C LEU A 50 -6.15 6.30 6.44
N ARG A 51 -5.62 7.37 5.86
CA ARG A 51 -4.54 7.27 4.86
C ARG A 51 -3.27 6.69 5.47
N ARG A 52 -2.89 7.16 6.64
CA ARG A 52 -1.73 6.64 7.37
C ARG A 52 -1.93 5.17 7.76
N ALA A 53 -3.12 4.81 8.24
CA ALA A 53 -3.45 3.42 8.55
C ALA A 53 -3.32 2.51 7.33
N LEU A 54 -3.85 2.95 6.18
CA LEU A 54 -3.75 2.21 4.93
C LEU A 54 -2.29 2.02 4.48
N ASP A 55 -1.51 3.08 4.48
CA ASP A 55 -0.08 3.03 4.11
C ASP A 55 0.71 2.06 5.02
N LEU A 56 0.55 2.18 6.33
CA LEU A 56 1.21 1.29 7.29
C LEU A 56 0.76 -0.16 7.16
N ALA A 57 -0.54 -0.41 6.97
CA ALA A 57 -1.07 -1.75 6.77
C ALA A 57 -0.52 -2.39 5.50
N GLN A 58 -0.38 -1.63 4.43
CA GLN A 58 0.23 -2.11 3.18
C GLN A 58 1.71 -2.44 3.36
N ARG A 59 2.46 -1.58 4.04
CA ARG A 59 3.90 -1.78 4.31
C ARG A 59 4.18 -2.96 5.22
N THR A 60 3.29 -3.24 6.16
CA THR A 60 3.41 -4.37 7.09
C THR A 60 2.83 -5.67 6.53
N GLY A 61 2.24 -5.63 5.33
CA GLY A 61 1.61 -6.80 4.72
C GLY A 61 0.29 -7.21 5.38
N ALA A 62 -0.33 -6.34 6.17
CA ALA A 62 -1.59 -6.59 6.86
C ALA A 62 -2.79 -6.36 5.94
N ALA A 63 -3.04 -7.29 5.01
CA ALA A 63 -4.06 -7.14 3.98
C ALA A 63 -5.48 -6.91 4.51
N PRO A 64 -5.98 -7.61 5.54
CA PRO A 64 -7.30 -7.34 6.11
C PRO A 64 -7.43 -5.94 6.69
N LEU A 65 -6.39 -5.44 7.36
CA LEU A 65 -6.37 -4.09 7.92
C LEU A 65 -6.31 -3.03 6.82
N ALA A 66 -5.53 -3.25 5.78
CA ALA A 66 -5.46 -2.38 4.61
C ALA A 66 -6.82 -2.26 3.92
N GLU A 67 -7.53 -3.37 3.77
CA GLU A 67 -8.86 -3.38 3.17
C GLU A 67 -9.89 -2.65 4.04
N ARG A 68 -9.84 -2.82 5.36
CA ARG A 68 -10.66 -2.07 6.31
C ARG A 68 -10.40 -0.56 6.18
N ALA A 69 -9.14 -0.15 6.26
CA ALA A 69 -8.76 1.27 6.16
C ALA A 69 -9.19 1.88 4.81
N ARG A 70 -9.09 1.12 3.73
CA ARG A 70 -9.54 1.55 2.40
C ARG A 70 -11.04 1.80 2.36
N ARG A 71 -11.84 0.88 2.87
CA ARG A 71 -13.31 1.04 2.92
C ARG A 71 -13.73 2.26 3.72
N GLU A 72 -13.12 2.45 4.88
CA GLU A 72 -13.42 3.60 5.74
C GLU A 72 -12.98 4.92 5.08
N LEU A 73 -11.85 4.91 4.40
CA LEU A 73 -11.37 6.08 3.66
C LEU A 73 -12.32 6.45 2.51
N LEU A 74 -12.84 5.47 1.78
CA LEU A 74 -13.86 5.68 0.76
C LEU A 74 -15.14 6.27 1.35
N ALA A 75 -15.55 5.85 2.56
CA ALA A 75 -16.71 6.37 3.27
C ALA A 75 -16.55 7.85 3.64
N THR A 76 -15.33 8.39 3.69
CA THR A 76 -15.10 9.84 3.87
C THR A 76 -15.40 10.67 2.62
N GLY A 77 -15.59 10.04 1.46
CA GLY A 77 -15.66 10.68 0.15
C GLY A 77 -14.29 10.89 -0.49
N ALA A 78 -13.20 10.51 0.18
CA ALA A 78 -11.86 10.53 -0.41
C ALA A 78 -11.74 9.42 -1.45
N ARG A 79 -11.05 9.71 -2.54
CA ARG A 79 -10.55 8.66 -3.43
C ARG A 79 -9.17 8.29 -2.93
N PRO A 80 -8.96 7.06 -2.39
CA PRO A 80 -7.61 6.62 -2.08
C PRO A 80 -6.85 6.64 -3.40
N ARG A 81 -5.85 7.50 -3.50
CA ARG A 81 -4.85 7.34 -4.55
C ARG A 81 -4.30 5.93 -4.34
N ARG A 82 -4.31 5.10 -5.37
CA ARG A 82 -3.42 3.94 -5.42
C ARG A 82 -2.11 4.46 -4.88
N SER A 83 -1.60 3.84 -3.83
CA SER A 83 -0.36 4.31 -3.24
C SER A 83 0.63 4.48 -4.39
N ALA A 84 0.88 5.74 -4.77
CA ALA A 84 1.91 6.08 -5.73
C ALA A 84 3.25 5.93 -4.99
N VAL A 85 3.44 4.75 -4.38
CA VAL A 85 4.72 4.37 -3.85
C VAL A 85 5.53 4.04 -5.09
N THR A 86 6.55 4.82 -5.34
CA THR A 86 7.61 4.48 -6.28
C THR A 86 8.50 3.44 -5.62
N GLY A 87 9.11 2.60 -6.41
CA GLY A 87 10.03 1.58 -5.92
C GLY A 87 9.41 0.17 -5.84
N PRO A 88 10.17 -0.82 -5.33
CA PRO A 88 9.77 -2.23 -5.33
C PRO A 88 8.45 -2.52 -4.61
N ASP A 89 8.17 -1.78 -3.54
CA ASP A 89 6.96 -1.96 -2.73
C ASP A 89 5.67 -1.49 -3.45
N ALA A 90 5.82 -0.73 -4.53
CA ALA A 90 4.71 -0.28 -5.36
C ALA A 90 4.21 -1.37 -6.32
N LEU A 91 4.98 -2.44 -6.53
CA LEU A 91 4.64 -3.51 -7.45
C LEU A 91 3.50 -4.37 -6.90
N THR A 92 2.55 -4.71 -7.76
CA THR A 92 1.59 -5.78 -7.49
C THR A 92 2.31 -7.13 -7.45
N SER A 93 1.68 -8.16 -6.89
CA SER A 93 2.26 -9.52 -6.88
C SER A 93 2.59 -10.03 -8.30
N ALA A 94 1.71 -9.76 -9.28
CA ALA A 94 1.93 -10.14 -10.66
C ALA A 94 3.08 -9.37 -11.31
N GLU A 95 3.15 -8.06 -11.10
CA GLU A 95 4.26 -7.21 -11.58
C GLU A 95 5.59 -7.63 -10.98
N ARG A 96 5.63 -7.91 -9.69
CA ARG A 96 6.83 -8.40 -8.98
C ARG A 96 7.30 -9.74 -9.53
N GLN A 97 6.39 -10.67 -9.75
CA GLN A 97 6.70 -11.99 -10.28
C GLN A 97 7.27 -11.91 -11.70
N VAL A 98 6.63 -11.16 -12.57
CA VAL A 98 7.08 -10.94 -13.95
C VAL A 98 8.43 -10.21 -13.97
N ALA A 99 8.58 -9.15 -13.19
CA ALA A 99 9.83 -8.39 -13.10
C ALA A 99 10.98 -9.24 -12.54
N GLY A 100 10.73 -10.08 -11.56
CA GLY A 100 11.72 -11.02 -10.99
C GLY A 100 12.23 -12.01 -12.03
N LEU A 101 11.34 -12.63 -12.79
CA LEU A 101 11.73 -13.56 -13.87
C LEU A 101 12.48 -12.85 -14.99
N ALA A 102 12.10 -11.63 -15.33
CA ALA A 102 12.83 -10.81 -16.31
C ALA A 102 14.21 -10.41 -15.81
N ALA A 103 14.36 -10.09 -14.53
CA ALA A 103 15.66 -9.82 -13.87
C ALA A 103 16.56 -11.04 -13.87
N ASP A 104 15.99 -12.24 -13.78
CA ASP A 104 16.70 -13.53 -13.88
C ASP A 104 17.10 -13.89 -15.30
N GLY A 105 16.77 -13.08 -16.29
CA GLY A 105 17.19 -13.23 -17.69
C GLY A 105 16.19 -13.95 -18.59
N LEU A 106 14.98 -14.26 -18.13
CA LEU A 106 13.96 -14.87 -18.97
C LEU A 106 13.43 -13.86 -20.01
N SER A 107 13.21 -14.33 -21.23
CA SER A 107 12.52 -13.55 -22.27
C SER A 107 11.02 -13.43 -21.97
N ASN A 108 10.34 -12.47 -22.59
CA ASN A 108 8.89 -12.32 -22.45
C ASN A 108 8.14 -13.60 -22.82
N ARG A 109 8.60 -14.29 -23.84
CA ARG A 109 8.04 -15.59 -24.25
C ARG A 109 8.20 -16.65 -23.17
N GLN A 110 9.40 -16.74 -22.58
CA GLN A 110 9.68 -17.69 -21.51
C GLN A 110 8.88 -17.39 -20.26
N ILE A 111 8.73 -16.11 -19.89
CA ILE A 111 7.90 -15.67 -18.76
C ILE A 111 6.43 -16.05 -19.03
N ALA A 112 5.92 -15.77 -20.21
CA ALA A 112 4.56 -16.10 -20.61
C ALA A 112 4.29 -17.61 -20.49
N GLN A 113 5.22 -18.45 -20.94
CA GLN A 113 5.13 -19.90 -20.82
C GLN A 113 5.21 -20.36 -19.36
N HIS A 114 6.09 -19.76 -18.57
CA HIS A 114 6.29 -20.12 -17.16
C HIS A 114 5.05 -19.80 -16.31
N LEU A 115 4.39 -18.67 -16.56
CA LEU A 115 3.25 -18.19 -15.79
C LEU A 115 1.88 -18.53 -16.41
N PHE A 116 1.84 -19.20 -17.56
CA PHE A 116 0.61 -19.52 -18.29
C PHE A 116 -0.22 -18.27 -18.63
N ILE A 117 0.45 -17.21 -19.07
CA ILE A 117 -0.15 -15.96 -19.53
C ILE A 117 0.32 -15.62 -20.95
N THR A 118 -0.27 -14.62 -21.56
CA THR A 118 0.15 -14.16 -22.91
C THR A 118 1.38 -13.28 -22.83
N GLN A 119 2.15 -13.18 -23.92
CA GLN A 119 3.26 -12.23 -24.02
C GLN A 119 2.78 -10.79 -23.87
N ALA A 120 1.62 -10.44 -24.42
CA ALA A 120 1.01 -9.12 -24.23
C ALA A 120 0.76 -8.78 -22.76
N THR A 121 0.33 -9.75 -21.96
CA THR A 121 0.17 -9.59 -20.50
C THR A 121 1.52 -9.37 -19.82
N VAL A 122 2.56 -10.12 -20.21
CA VAL A 122 3.93 -9.90 -19.70
C VAL A 122 4.41 -8.48 -19.99
N GLU A 123 4.24 -8.01 -21.22
CA GLU A 123 4.63 -6.66 -21.63
C GLU A 123 3.89 -5.57 -20.83
N THR A 124 2.61 -5.77 -20.56
CA THR A 124 1.81 -4.87 -19.72
C THR A 124 2.33 -4.82 -18.30
N HIS A 125 2.60 -5.96 -17.69
CA HIS A 125 3.16 -6.03 -16.34
C HIS A 125 4.55 -5.39 -16.25
N LEU A 126 5.41 -5.64 -17.24
CA LEU A 126 6.74 -5.03 -17.29
C LEU A 126 6.68 -3.50 -17.44
N ARG A 127 5.79 -3.01 -18.31
CA ARG A 127 5.60 -1.57 -18.49
C ARG A 127 5.17 -0.89 -17.19
N HIS A 128 4.24 -1.48 -16.47
CA HIS A 128 3.80 -0.98 -15.17
C HIS A 128 4.92 -1.05 -14.12
N ALA A 129 5.66 -2.17 -14.08
CA ALA A 129 6.78 -2.34 -13.18
C ALA A 129 7.89 -1.31 -13.47
N PHE A 130 8.27 -1.10 -14.71
CA PHE A 130 9.27 -0.10 -15.10
C PHE A 130 8.90 1.30 -14.64
N ARG A 131 7.63 1.68 -14.85
CA ARG A 131 7.13 2.98 -14.40
C ARG A 131 7.23 3.13 -12.88
N LYS A 132 6.82 2.11 -12.14
CA LYS A 132 6.84 2.12 -10.67
C LYS A 132 8.26 2.10 -10.10
N LEU A 133 9.18 1.39 -10.75
CA LEU A 133 10.59 1.34 -10.37
C LEU A 133 11.40 2.55 -10.85
N GLY A 134 10.84 3.39 -11.73
CA GLY A 134 11.56 4.53 -12.31
C GLY A 134 12.70 4.13 -13.25
N ILE A 135 12.59 2.99 -13.92
CA ILE A 135 13.59 2.46 -14.84
C ILE A 135 13.06 2.47 -16.28
N THR A 136 13.97 2.50 -17.24
CA THR A 136 13.66 2.47 -18.68
C THR A 136 14.24 1.27 -19.42
N ALA A 137 15.23 0.60 -18.83
CA ALA A 137 15.91 -0.53 -19.42
C ALA A 137 15.73 -1.82 -18.59
N ARG A 138 15.59 -2.94 -19.29
CA ARG A 138 15.48 -4.26 -18.67
C ARG A 138 16.71 -4.63 -17.82
N ALA A 139 17.89 -4.17 -18.24
CA ALA A 139 19.13 -4.37 -17.48
C ALA A 139 19.10 -3.75 -16.07
N ASP A 140 18.27 -2.74 -15.84
CA ASP A 140 18.14 -2.05 -14.56
C ASP A 140 17.20 -2.75 -13.58
N LEU A 141 16.52 -3.84 -13.98
CA LEU A 141 15.54 -4.55 -13.14
C LEU A 141 16.13 -5.08 -11.85
N LYS A 142 17.31 -5.67 -11.87
CA LYS A 142 17.94 -6.19 -10.64
C LYS A 142 18.20 -5.08 -9.64
N THR A 143 18.73 -3.96 -10.08
CA THR A 143 18.98 -2.80 -9.23
C THR A 143 17.68 -2.17 -8.76
N GLY A 144 16.70 -2.02 -9.64
CA GLY A 144 15.39 -1.46 -9.33
C GLY A 144 14.62 -2.28 -8.31
N LEU A 145 14.72 -3.62 -8.36
CA LEU A 145 14.04 -4.52 -7.42
C LEU A 145 14.74 -4.59 -6.06
N ALA A 146 16.03 -4.30 -5.99
CA ALA A 146 16.81 -4.32 -4.77
C ALA A 146 16.75 -3.01 -3.96
N GLY A 147 16.29 -1.93 -4.60
CA GLY A 147 16.33 -0.54 -4.14
C GLY A 147 15.43 -0.13 -2.99
#